data_dc6b4114b76626765ca30240c16b8ba3
#
_entry.id   dc6b4114b76626765ca30240c16b8ba3
#
_cell.length_a   1.000
_cell.length_b   1.000
_cell.length_c   1.000
_cell.angle_alpha   90.00
_cell.angle_beta   90.00
_cell.angle_gamma   90.00
#
_symmetry.space_group_name_H-M   'P 1'
#
loop_
_entity.id
_entity.type
_entity.pdbx_description
1 polymer ?
#
loop_
_entity_poly.entity_id
_entity_poly.type
_entity_poly.pdbx_seq_one_letter_code
_entity_poly.pdbx_strand_id
1 'polypeptide(L)'
;MIKVPIGYLKQEVKQPIPLSRLHVEPEDYGIAGAEMALKDNNTTGRFTKQEFTLDVERVPIGGDAVAVLQRLVDSGHHFVLVDATAETLLTLSDSVKGNDVLLFNVRAEDEALRQEECRANVLHTAPDRYMLADALAQYLVWKRWQRWLVVKGPFPEDLAYLEAICRAAKRFGGTIVEEREYKETPGARRSDTGQLQVQRQMPVLTQGAPSYDVVIVADEREVFGPYLPFRTYDPRPVAGTAGLVAASWHPAHEQWGATQMQNRFQRLAKRFMWPVDYQAWIAVRAIGEGTTRAASAEFAPVNAHIRSKDLSLAAFKGQKVTFRTWDGQMRQPILITGPDLPVSMSPQEGFLHEEAEVDTLGVDAPETKCKFK
;
A
#
# COMPACT_ATOMS: atom_id res chain seq x y z
N MET A 1 34.00 8.89 -4.44
CA MET A 1 32.54 8.93 -4.63
C MET A 1 31.98 7.72 -3.91
N ILE A 2 31.01 7.93 -3.01
CA ILE A 2 30.33 6.87 -2.26
C ILE A 2 29.30 6.22 -3.19
N LYS A 3 29.43 4.92 -3.48
CA LYS A 3 28.51 4.18 -4.33
C LYS A 3 27.47 3.46 -3.45
N VAL A 4 26.19 3.58 -3.82
CA VAL A 4 25.05 3.00 -3.10
C VAL A 4 24.22 2.20 -4.08
N PRO A 5 24.52 0.91 -4.26
CA PRO A 5 23.70 0.04 -5.07
C PRO A 5 22.40 -0.31 -4.33
N ILE A 6 21.26 -0.15 -5.00
CA ILE A 6 19.93 -0.47 -4.49
C ILE A 6 19.37 -1.58 -5.36
N GLY A 7 18.90 -2.66 -4.73
CA GLY A 7 18.22 -3.75 -5.42
C GLY A 7 16.71 -3.49 -5.53
N TYR A 8 16.10 -3.91 -6.61
CA TYR A 8 14.64 -4.02 -6.76
C TYR A 8 14.29 -5.44 -7.20
N LEU A 9 13.63 -6.19 -6.35
CA LEU A 9 13.19 -7.54 -6.64
C LEU A 9 11.68 -7.51 -6.89
N LYS A 10 11.26 -7.82 -8.13
CA LYS A 10 9.85 -7.91 -8.53
C LYS A 10 9.47 -9.35 -8.80
N GLN A 11 8.56 -9.87 -7.99
CA GLN A 11 7.95 -11.19 -8.22
C GLN A 11 6.80 -11.05 -9.22
N GLU A 12 6.86 -11.82 -10.30
CA GLU A 12 5.74 -11.93 -11.22
C GLU A 12 4.70 -12.91 -10.66
N VAL A 13 3.47 -12.42 -10.50
CA VAL A 13 2.33 -13.21 -10.05
C VAL A 13 1.27 -13.28 -11.15
N LYS A 14 0.53 -14.38 -11.18
CA LYS A 14 -0.58 -14.51 -12.12
C LYS A 14 -1.67 -13.50 -11.76
N GLN A 15 -1.80 -12.47 -12.56
CA GLN A 15 -2.82 -11.47 -12.39
C GLN A 15 -4.21 -12.02 -12.76
N PRO A 16 -5.27 -11.72 -12.00
CA PRO A 16 -6.64 -11.96 -12.44
C PRO A 16 -6.92 -11.15 -13.71
N ILE A 17 -7.90 -11.58 -14.50
CA ILE A 17 -8.33 -10.80 -15.67
C ILE A 17 -8.92 -9.48 -15.15
N PRO A 18 -8.37 -8.32 -15.53
CA PRO A 18 -8.87 -7.05 -15.04
C PRO A 18 -10.30 -6.82 -15.50
N LEU A 19 -11.12 -6.23 -14.65
CA LEU A 19 -12.51 -5.88 -14.99
C LEU A 19 -12.54 -4.81 -16.09
N SER A 20 -11.61 -3.89 -16.04
CA SER A 20 -11.45 -2.82 -17.04
C SER A 20 -10.08 -2.89 -17.69
N ARG A 21 -10.04 -2.73 -19.02
CA ARG A 21 -8.78 -2.59 -19.77
C ARG A 21 -7.97 -1.36 -19.36
N LEU A 22 -8.59 -0.42 -18.64
CA LEU A 22 -7.91 0.77 -18.13
C LEU A 22 -7.12 0.49 -16.84
N HIS A 23 -7.39 -0.64 -16.16
CA HIS A 23 -6.77 -1.04 -14.90
C HIS A 23 -5.71 -2.13 -15.08
N VAL A 24 -5.10 -2.22 -16.26
CA VAL A 24 -3.99 -3.15 -16.48
C VAL A 24 -2.74 -2.62 -15.76
N GLU A 25 -2.16 -3.44 -14.90
CA GLU A 25 -0.91 -3.10 -14.22
C GLU A 25 0.22 -2.89 -15.23
N PRO A 26 0.91 -1.71 -15.22
CA PRO A 26 2.03 -1.45 -16.11
C PRO A 26 3.23 -2.37 -15.82
N GLU A 27 4.01 -2.74 -16.83
CA GLU A 27 5.21 -3.58 -16.66
C GLU A 27 6.24 -2.96 -15.72
N ASP A 28 6.36 -1.61 -15.76
CA ASP A 28 7.27 -0.82 -14.93
C ASP A 28 6.66 -0.37 -13.60
N TYR A 29 5.50 -0.94 -13.21
CA TYR A 29 4.81 -0.58 -11.95
C TYR A 29 5.72 -0.79 -10.74
N GLY A 30 5.89 0.25 -9.95
CA GLY A 30 6.82 0.33 -8.83
C GLY A 30 8.25 0.69 -9.26
N ILE A 31 8.75 0.10 -10.34
CA ILE A 31 10.11 0.34 -10.86
C ILE A 31 10.29 1.80 -11.26
N ALA A 32 9.32 2.37 -12.00
CA ALA A 32 9.35 3.77 -12.42
C ALA A 32 9.38 4.74 -11.22
N GLY A 33 8.73 4.39 -10.10
CA GLY A 33 8.79 5.15 -8.85
C GLY A 33 10.20 5.14 -8.26
N ALA A 34 10.82 3.97 -8.17
CA ALA A 34 12.20 3.81 -7.72
C ALA A 34 13.19 4.58 -8.60
N GLU A 35 13.05 4.51 -9.93
CA GLU A 35 13.88 5.27 -10.88
C GLU A 35 13.75 6.79 -10.72
N MET A 36 12.54 7.28 -10.45
CA MET A 36 12.34 8.71 -10.19
C MET A 36 13.08 9.13 -8.90
N ALA A 37 12.96 8.35 -7.85
CA ALA A 37 13.66 8.63 -6.58
C ALA A 37 15.18 8.53 -6.73
N LEU A 38 15.67 7.59 -7.54
CA LEU A 38 17.08 7.48 -7.87
C LEU A 38 17.63 8.77 -8.50
N LYS A 39 16.88 9.35 -9.46
CA LYS A 39 17.24 10.65 -10.07
C LYS A 39 17.24 11.77 -9.05
N ASP A 40 16.29 11.76 -8.10
CA ASP A 40 16.22 12.72 -7.01
C ASP A 40 17.45 12.62 -6.09
N ASN A 41 17.79 11.40 -5.68
CA ASN A 41 18.96 11.12 -4.84
C ASN A 41 20.26 11.54 -5.55
N ASN A 42 20.42 11.19 -6.82
CA ASN A 42 21.59 11.56 -7.62
C ASN A 42 21.72 13.08 -7.86
N THR A 43 20.61 13.82 -7.85
CA THR A 43 20.67 15.29 -7.92
C THR A 43 21.36 15.86 -6.68
N THR A 44 21.03 15.38 -5.48
CA THR A 44 21.71 15.73 -4.23
C THR A 44 23.12 15.12 -4.19
N GLY A 45 23.27 13.89 -4.66
CA GLY A 45 24.50 13.12 -4.68
C GLY A 45 25.67 13.80 -5.40
N ARG A 46 25.38 14.63 -6.42
CA ARG A 46 26.40 15.45 -7.10
C ARG A 46 27.14 16.39 -6.13
N PHE A 47 26.45 16.90 -5.13
CA PHE A 47 27.02 17.80 -4.13
C PHE A 47 27.61 17.03 -2.95
N THR A 48 27.02 15.90 -2.56
CA THR A 48 27.47 15.07 -1.43
C THR A 48 28.51 14.00 -1.83
N LYS A 49 28.88 13.94 -3.12
CA LYS A 49 29.80 12.93 -3.70
C LYS A 49 29.29 11.49 -3.53
N GLN A 50 27.96 11.32 -3.70
CA GLN A 50 27.26 10.05 -3.63
C GLN A 50 26.68 9.70 -5.01
N GLU A 51 26.71 8.42 -5.35
CA GLU A 51 26.15 7.88 -6.59
C GLU A 51 25.26 6.69 -6.24
N PHE A 52 24.00 6.79 -6.62
CA PHE A 52 22.99 5.75 -6.40
C PHE A 52 22.72 5.02 -7.72
N THR A 53 22.71 3.70 -7.67
CA THR A 53 22.34 2.83 -8.78
C THR A 53 21.14 1.95 -8.41
N LEU A 54 20.39 1.49 -9.40
CA LEU A 54 19.22 0.61 -9.21
C LEU A 54 19.39 -0.61 -10.10
N ASP A 55 19.47 -1.78 -9.49
CA ASP A 55 19.52 -3.06 -10.18
C ASP A 55 18.17 -3.77 -10.01
N VAL A 56 17.48 -3.96 -11.13
CA VAL A 56 16.13 -4.54 -11.18
C VAL A 56 16.19 -5.99 -11.58
N GLU A 57 15.76 -6.87 -10.67
CA GLU A 57 15.66 -8.30 -10.89
C GLU A 57 14.20 -8.75 -10.89
N ARG A 58 13.81 -9.52 -11.90
CA ARG A 58 12.47 -10.09 -12.00
C ARG A 58 12.51 -11.58 -11.68
N VAL A 59 11.60 -11.99 -10.80
CA VAL A 59 11.39 -13.41 -10.48
C VAL A 59 10.19 -13.88 -11.26
N PRO A 60 10.35 -14.75 -12.27
CA PRO A 60 9.22 -15.27 -13.05
C PRO A 60 8.29 -16.11 -12.15
N ILE A 61 7.06 -16.34 -12.62
CA ILE A 61 6.10 -17.22 -11.94
C ILE A 61 6.73 -18.58 -11.68
N GLY A 62 6.78 -19.01 -10.41
CA GLY A 62 7.42 -20.25 -9.97
C GLY A 62 8.95 -20.20 -9.94
N GLY A 63 9.56 -19.04 -10.15
CA GLY A 63 11.01 -18.85 -10.03
C GLY A 63 11.50 -18.81 -8.60
N ASP A 64 12.80 -19.02 -8.42
CA ASP A 64 13.46 -19.00 -7.12
C ASP A 64 13.84 -17.56 -6.71
N ALA A 65 12.98 -16.95 -5.91
CA ALA A 65 13.17 -15.60 -5.40
C ALA A 65 14.40 -15.49 -4.47
N VAL A 66 14.71 -16.55 -3.71
CA VAL A 66 15.86 -16.57 -2.79
C VAL A 66 17.17 -16.53 -3.57
N ALA A 67 17.29 -17.32 -4.63
CA ALA A 67 18.48 -17.30 -5.48
C ALA A 67 18.67 -15.92 -6.16
N VAL A 68 17.58 -15.24 -6.52
CA VAL A 68 17.62 -13.87 -7.06
C VAL A 68 18.09 -12.87 -6.02
N LEU A 69 17.54 -12.91 -4.80
CA LEU A 69 17.98 -12.03 -3.72
C LEU A 69 19.46 -12.27 -3.37
N GLN A 70 19.89 -13.54 -3.31
CA GLN A 70 21.28 -13.86 -2.99
C GLN A 70 22.25 -13.26 -4.00
N ARG A 71 21.92 -13.26 -5.30
CA ARG A 71 22.78 -12.62 -6.33
C ARG A 71 22.91 -11.10 -6.10
N LEU A 72 21.81 -10.43 -5.71
CA LEU A 72 21.85 -9.01 -5.35
C LEU A 72 22.76 -8.78 -4.12
N VAL A 73 22.61 -9.59 -3.08
CA VAL A 73 23.41 -9.50 -1.85
C VAL A 73 24.88 -9.76 -2.13
N ASP A 74 25.21 -10.79 -2.89
CA ASP A 74 26.60 -11.14 -3.29
C ASP A 74 27.23 -10.03 -4.15
N SER A 75 26.41 -9.22 -4.84
CA SER A 75 26.85 -8.06 -5.61
C SER A 75 26.93 -6.77 -4.77
N GLY A 76 26.76 -6.85 -3.44
CA GLY A 76 26.93 -5.75 -2.50
C GLY A 76 25.67 -4.89 -2.26
N HIS A 77 24.47 -5.41 -2.57
CA HIS A 77 23.22 -4.70 -2.30
C HIS A 77 22.78 -4.93 -0.85
N HIS A 78 22.94 -3.92 -0.01
CA HIS A 78 22.48 -3.92 1.38
C HIS A 78 21.01 -3.48 1.53
N PHE A 79 20.46 -2.78 0.55
CA PHE A 79 19.11 -2.23 0.55
C PHE A 79 18.36 -2.74 -0.66
N VAL A 80 17.27 -3.51 -0.43
CA VAL A 80 16.51 -4.13 -1.51
C VAL A 80 15.03 -3.83 -1.34
N LEU A 81 14.41 -3.27 -2.38
CA LEU A 81 12.97 -3.14 -2.48
C LEU A 81 12.38 -4.48 -2.91
N VAL A 82 11.34 -4.93 -2.22
CA VAL A 82 10.66 -6.19 -2.48
C VAL A 82 9.22 -5.92 -2.88
N ASP A 83 8.93 -6.14 -4.17
CA ASP A 83 7.62 -6.10 -4.79
C ASP A 83 7.15 -7.54 -4.98
N ALA A 84 6.60 -8.13 -3.92
CA ALA A 84 6.26 -9.54 -3.85
C ALA A 84 5.07 -9.81 -2.92
N THR A 85 4.58 -11.07 -2.93
CA THR A 85 3.59 -11.53 -1.96
C THR A 85 4.16 -11.59 -0.54
N ALA A 86 3.27 -11.61 0.46
CA ALA A 86 3.66 -11.74 1.86
C ALA A 86 4.51 -12.99 2.14
N GLU A 87 4.12 -14.14 1.59
CA GLU A 87 4.83 -15.41 1.73
C GLU A 87 6.26 -15.31 1.18
N THR A 88 6.41 -14.75 -0.04
CA THR A 88 7.73 -14.56 -0.65
C THR A 88 8.58 -13.58 0.16
N LEU A 89 8.02 -12.47 0.63
CA LEU A 89 8.73 -11.51 1.46
C LEU A 89 9.28 -12.16 2.75
N LEU A 90 8.48 -13.00 3.43
CA LEU A 90 8.91 -13.73 4.61
C LEU A 90 10.08 -14.68 4.29
N THR A 91 9.95 -15.45 3.22
CA THR A 91 11.00 -16.37 2.77
C THR A 91 12.30 -15.62 2.45
N LEU A 92 12.21 -14.50 1.74
CA LEU A 92 13.36 -13.64 1.44
C LEU A 92 14.00 -13.08 2.70
N SER A 93 13.20 -12.55 3.61
CA SER A 93 13.69 -11.98 4.88
C SER A 93 14.42 -13.02 5.72
N ASP A 94 13.85 -14.23 5.84
CA ASP A 94 14.45 -15.32 6.61
C ASP A 94 15.76 -15.82 5.96
N SER A 95 15.89 -15.79 4.62
CA SER A 95 17.09 -16.22 3.90
C SER A 95 18.31 -15.31 4.12
N VAL A 96 18.09 -14.04 4.46
CA VAL A 96 19.15 -13.05 4.72
C VAL A 96 19.22 -12.62 6.18
N LYS A 97 18.56 -13.37 7.06
CA LYS A 97 18.57 -13.08 8.50
C LYS A 97 20.00 -13.15 9.06
N GLY A 98 20.37 -12.09 9.77
CA GLY A 98 21.72 -11.95 10.32
C GLY A 98 22.75 -11.36 9.36
N ASN A 99 22.40 -11.11 8.12
CA ASN A 99 23.21 -10.38 7.16
C ASN A 99 22.92 -8.87 7.25
N ASP A 100 23.86 -8.06 6.77
CA ASP A 100 23.70 -6.61 6.65
C ASP A 100 22.81 -6.25 5.45
N VAL A 101 21.53 -6.68 5.49
CA VAL A 101 20.52 -6.48 4.44
C VAL A 101 19.21 -5.97 5.05
N LEU A 102 18.70 -4.88 4.50
CA LEU A 102 17.40 -4.30 4.83
C LEU A 102 16.47 -4.44 3.62
N LEU A 103 15.34 -5.07 3.82
CA LEU A 103 14.29 -5.23 2.82
C LEU A 103 13.21 -4.16 3.01
N PHE A 104 12.77 -3.54 1.92
CA PHE A 104 11.64 -2.61 1.91
C PHE A 104 10.46 -3.27 1.23
N ASN A 105 9.43 -3.60 1.99
CA ASN A 105 8.16 -4.06 1.44
C ASN A 105 7.42 -2.90 0.76
N VAL A 106 7.29 -2.98 -0.55
CA VAL A 106 6.62 -1.94 -1.35
C VAL A 106 5.25 -2.38 -1.88
N ARG A 107 4.78 -3.61 -1.54
CA ARG A 107 3.51 -4.12 -2.08
C ARG A 107 2.62 -4.80 -1.05
N ALA A 108 3.12 -5.77 -0.29
CA ALA A 108 2.28 -6.63 0.54
C ALA A 108 1.59 -5.86 1.67
N GLU A 109 0.26 -5.94 1.73
CA GLU A 109 -0.61 -5.24 2.68
C GLU A 109 -1.06 -6.13 3.84
N ASP A 110 -0.51 -7.32 3.94
CA ASP A 110 -0.88 -8.33 4.93
C ASP A 110 -0.48 -7.89 6.34
N GLU A 111 -1.43 -7.89 7.25
CA GLU A 111 -1.29 -7.45 8.64
C GLU A 111 -0.29 -8.31 9.42
N ALA A 112 -0.27 -9.62 9.15
CA ALA A 112 0.62 -10.57 9.81
C ALA A 112 2.10 -10.16 9.71
N LEU A 113 2.49 -9.50 8.61
CA LEU A 113 3.85 -8.98 8.40
C LEU A 113 4.25 -7.89 9.40
N ARG A 114 3.28 -7.22 10.03
CA ARG A 114 3.45 -6.17 11.04
C ARG A 114 3.08 -6.66 12.44
N GLN A 115 2.59 -7.89 12.54
CA GLN A 115 2.16 -8.52 13.78
C GLN A 115 2.97 -9.79 14.05
N GLU A 116 2.34 -10.96 14.05
CA GLU A 116 2.95 -12.22 14.46
C GLU A 116 4.14 -12.66 13.59
N GLU A 117 4.15 -12.23 12.31
CA GLU A 117 5.18 -12.59 11.33
C GLU A 117 6.12 -11.42 11.00
N CYS A 118 6.25 -10.45 11.91
CA CYS A 118 7.17 -9.34 11.70
C CYS A 118 8.65 -9.77 11.70
N ARG A 119 9.47 -9.09 10.91
CA ARG A 119 10.91 -9.36 10.77
C ARG A 119 11.73 -8.10 11.01
N ALA A 120 12.82 -8.24 11.78
CA ALA A 120 13.69 -7.12 12.14
C ALA A 120 14.38 -6.47 10.93
N ASN A 121 14.63 -7.22 9.88
CA ASN A 121 15.28 -6.77 8.65
C ASN A 121 14.30 -6.32 7.55
N VAL A 122 13.03 -6.05 7.91
CA VAL A 122 12.01 -5.54 7.00
C VAL A 122 11.49 -4.19 7.47
N LEU A 123 11.35 -3.24 6.54
CA LEU A 123 10.57 -2.02 6.69
C LEU A 123 9.45 -1.98 5.65
N HIS A 124 8.31 -1.43 6.02
CA HIS A 124 7.12 -1.44 5.18
C HIS A 124 6.79 -0.01 4.73
N THR A 125 6.93 0.29 3.45
CA THR A 125 6.42 1.54 2.84
C THR A 125 5.01 1.37 2.30
N ALA A 126 4.60 0.15 1.98
CA ALA A 126 3.20 -0.20 1.75
C ALA A 126 2.41 -0.11 3.06
N PRO A 127 1.26 0.57 3.12
CA PRO A 127 0.35 0.45 4.25
C PRO A 127 -0.21 -0.97 4.33
N ASP A 128 -0.62 -1.40 5.53
CA ASP A 128 -1.40 -2.61 5.67
C ASP A 128 -2.91 -2.35 5.53
N ARG A 129 -3.71 -3.41 5.42
CA ARG A 129 -5.17 -3.30 5.34
C ARG A 129 -5.77 -2.63 6.56
N TYR A 130 -5.17 -2.80 7.76
CA TYR A 130 -5.66 -2.13 8.97
C TYR A 130 -5.49 -0.61 8.86
N MET A 131 -4.35 -0.11 8.36
CA MET A 131 -4.18 1.33 8.11
C MET A 131 -5.19 1.86 7.10
N LEU A 132 -5.41 1.14 6.01
CA LEU A 132 -6.36 1.53 4.96
C LEU A 132 -7.81 1.53 5.48
N ALA A 133 -8.21 0.47 6.18
CA ALA A 133 -9.54 0.35 6.77
C ALA A 133 -9.79 1.40 7.87
N ASP A 134 -8.79 1.66 8.73
CA ASP A 134 -8.88 2.68 9.78
C ASP A 134 -9.05 4.08 9.17
N ALA A 135 -8.27 4.38 8.12
CA ALA A 135 -8.36 5.65 7.41
C ALA A 135 -9.75 5.88 6.79
N LEU A 136 -10.31 4.85 6.17
CA LEU A 136 -11.64 4.90 5.59
C LEU A 136 -12.71 5.03 6.68
N ALA A 137 -12.63 4.21 7.73
CA ALA A 137 -13.58 4.21 8.84
C ALA A 137 -13.67 5.58 9.54
N GLN A 138 -12.52 6.21 9.81
CA GLN A 138 -12.49 7.56 10.38
C GLN A 138 -13.24 8.56 9.50
N TYR A 139 -13.02 8.53 8.20
CA TYR A 139 -13.70 9.41 7.25
C TYR A 139 -15.22 9.17 7.25
N LEU A 140 -15.65 7.91 7.17
CA LEU A 140 -17.07 7.56 7.16
C LEU A 140 -17.78 8.01 8.46
N VAL A 141 -17.16 7.75 9.61
CA VAL A 141 -17.71 8.17 10.92
C VAL A 141 -17.70 9.70 11.06
N TRP A 142 -16.66 10.38 10.61
CA TRP A 142 -16.61 11.84 10.57
C TRP A 142 -17.73 12.43 9.70
N LYS A 143 -18.08 11.77 8.58
CA LYS A 143 -19.25 12.10 7.74
C LYS A 143 -20.58 11.71 8.38
N ARG A 144 -20.58 11.05 9.56
CA ARG A 144 -21.76 10.48 10.22
C ARG A 144 -22.43 9.35 9.42
N TRP A 145 -21.69 8.69 8.56
CA TRP A 145 -22.11 7.46 7.85
C TRP A 145 -21.68 6.26 8.69
N GLN A 146 -22.41 6.00 9.77
CA GLN A 146 -22.02 5.02 10.78
C GLN A 146 -22.64 3.64 10.59
N ARG A 147 -23.68 3.51 9.76
CA ARG A 147 -24.38 2.23 9.53
C ARG A 147 -23.96 1.66 8.19
N TRP A 148 -23.27 0.53 8.23
CA TRP A 148 -22.62 -0.06 7.07
C TRP A 148 -23.29 -1.36 6.64
N LEU A 149 -23.73 -1.46 5.37
CA LEU A 149 -24.03 -2.72 4.69
C LEU A 149 -22.75 -3.22 4.05
N VAL A 150 -22.26 -4.39 4.46
CA VAL A 150 -21.04 -4.97 3.90
C VAL A 150 -21.39 -5.98 2.81
N VAL A 151 -20.73 -5.85 1.66
CA VAL A 151 -20.81 -6.81 0.56
C VAL A 151 -19.39 -7.32 0.29
N LYS A 152 -19.20 -8.63 0.47
CA LYS A 152 -17.89 -9.28 0.34
C LYS A 152 -17.84 -10.28 -0.80
N GLY A 153 -16.67 -10.45 -1.37
CA GLY A 153 -16.32 -11.57 -2.24
C GLY A 153 -15.95 -12.83 -1.45
N PRO A 154 -15.76 -13.96 -2.15
CA PRO A 154 -15.48 -15.25 -1.50
C PRO A 154 -13.99 -15.54 -1.33
N PHE A 155 -13.09 -14.67 -1.77
CA PHE A 155 -11.65 -14.94 -1.80
C PHE A 155 -10.96 -14.61 -0.47
N PRO A 156 -9.83 -15.26 -0.16
CA PRO A 156 -9.11 -15.00 1.09
C PRO A 156 -8.75 -13.53 1.32
N GLU A 157 -8.34 -12.80 0.29
CA GLU A 157 -8.01 -11.38 0.36
C GLU A 157 -9.23 -10.50 0.65
N ASP A 158 -10.42 -10.88 0.12
CA ASP A 158 -11.68 -10.20 0.42
C ASP A 158 -12.07 -10.38 1.90
N LEU A 159 -11.81 -11.58 2.44
CA LEU A 159 -12.05 -11.89 3.86
C LEU A 159 -11.07 -11.15 4.78
N ALA A 160 -9.79 -11.01 4.36
CA ALA A 160 -8.80 -10.23 5.09
C ALA A 160 -9.20 -8.74 5.13
N TYR A 161 -9.65 -8.18 4.01
CA TYR A 161 -10.17 -6.81 3.98
C TYR A 161 -11.42 -6.65 4.84
N LEU A 162 -12.34 -7.63 4.83
CA LEU A 162 -13.51 -7.64 5.71
C LEU A 162 -13.10 -7.60 7.19
N GLU A 163 -12.13 -8.42 7.60
CA GLU A 163 -11.62 -8.43 8.97
C GLU A 163 -11.09 -7.04 9.37
N ALA A 164 -10.31 -6.41 8.50
CA ALA A 164 -9.79 -5.06 8.70
C ALA A 164 -10.93 -4.04 8.89
N ILE A 165 -11.96 -4.09 8.05
CA ILE A 165 -13.15 -3.22 8.16
C ILE A 165 -13.93 -3.49 9.44
N CYS A 166 -14.13 -4.74 9.85
CA CYS A 166 -14.81 -5.10 11.10
C CYS A 166 -14.06 -4.55 12.32
N ARG A 167 -12.72 -4.67 12.32
CA ARG A 167 -11.86 -4.10 13.35
C ARG A 167 -12.00 -2.56 13.38
N ALA A 168 -11.90 -1.90 12.23
CA ALA A 168 -12.00 -0.45 12.12
C ALA A 168 -13.38 0.06 12.54
N ALA A 169 -14.47 -0.63 12.17
CA ALA A 169 -15.83 -0.31 12.62
C ALA A 169 -15.92 -0.28 14.14
N LYS A 170 -15.45 -1.35 14.79
CA LYS A 170 -15.45 -1.44 16.26
C LYS A 170 -14.60 -0.34 16.91
N ARG A 171 -13.45 -0.01 16.31
CA ARG A 171 -12.51 0.98 16.85
C ARG A 171 -13.03 2.40 16.76
N PHE A 172 -13.67 2.77 15.66
CA PHE A 172 -14.07 4.14 15.38
C PHE A 172 -15.58 4.42 15.51
N GLY A 173 -16.38 3.41 15.87
CA GLY A 173 -17.81 3.60 16.13
C GLY A 173 -18.71 3.43 14.91
N GLY A 174 -18.25 2.69 13.90
CA GLY A 174 -19.10 2.17 12.83
C GLY A 174 -19.92 0.97 13.29
N THR A 175 -21.05 0.72 12.66
CA THR A 175 -21.94 -0.41 12.93
C THR A 175 -22.22 -1.16 11.66
N ILE A 176 -21.79 -2.40 11.56
CA ILE A 176 -22.15 -3.30 10.46
C ILE A 176 -23.58 -3.78 10.70
N VAL A 177 -24.52 -3.36 9.84
CA VAL A 177 -25.93 -3.71 9.99
C VAL A 177 -26.27 -5.06 9.38
N GLU A 178 -25.56 -5.44 8.32
CA GLU A 178 -25.68 -6.74 7.66
C GLU A 178 -24.44 -7.01 6.81
N GLU A 179 -24.06 -8.30 6.68
CA GLU A 179 -23.05 -8.78 5.74
C GLU A 179 -23.72 -9.63 4.66
N ARG A 180 -23.32 -9.44 3.42
CA ARG A 180 -23.76 -10.20 2.27
C ARG A 180 -22.59 -10.68 1.43
N GLU A 181 -22.71 -11.89 0.91
CA GLU A 181 -21.68 -12.48 0.06
C GLU A 181 -22.11 -12.46 -1.40
N TYR A 182 -21.25 -11.94 -2.26
CA TYR A 182 -21.38 -12.05 -3.70
C TYR A 182 -21.04 -13.48 -4.13
N LYS A 183 -21.97 -14.12 -4.82
CA LYS A 183 -21.76 -15.46 -5.40
C LYS A 183 -21.40 -15.31 -6.87
N GLU A 184 -20.13 -15.58 -7.19
CA GLU A 184 -19.66 -15.53 -8.56
C GLU A 184 -20.34 -16.63 -9.39
N THR A 185 -20.90 -16.25 -10.56
CA THR A 185 -21.37 -17.21 -11.53
C THR A 185 -20.18 -17.66 -12.39
N PRO A 186 -19.77 -18.94 -12.35
CA PRO A 186 -18.63 -19.43 -13.09
C PRO A 186 -18.70 -19.10 -14.59
N GLY A 187 -17.62 -18.52 -15.12
CA GLY A 187 -17.53 -18.15 -16.55
C GLY A 187 -18.25 -16.86 -16.96
N ALA A 188 -18.97 -16.19 -16.07
CA ALA A 188 -19.68 -14.96 -16.39
C ALA A 188 -18.77 -13.88 -17.00
N ARG A 189 -17.55 -13.72 -16.53
CA ARG A 189 -16.58 -12.76 -17.06
C ARG A 189 -16.09 -13.05 -18.47
N ARG A 190 -16.19 -14.30 -18.95
CA ARG A 190 -15.68 -14.75 -20.26
C ARG A 190 -16.72 -14.72 -21.37
N SER A 191 -18.00 -14.47 -21.03
CA SER A 191 -19.08 -14.38 -22.01
C SER A 191 -19.34 -12.93 -22.40
N ASP A 192 -19.85 -12.68 -23.60
CA ASP A 192 -20.23 -11.34 -24.06
C ASP A 192 -21.27 -10.66 -23.17
N THR A 193 -22.04 -11.45 -22.42
CA THR A 193 -23.09 -10.97 -21.50
C THR A 193 -22.62 -10.98 -20.03
N GLY A 194 -21.40 -11.42 -19.73
CA GLY A 194 -20.94 -11.64 -18.35
C GLY A 194 -20.97 -10.38 -17.50
N GLN A 195 -20.48 -9.27 -18.02
CA GLN A 195 -20.53 -7.97 -17.34
C GLN A 195 -21.96 -7.52 -17.04
N LEU A 196 -22.89 -7.75 -17.98
CA LEU A 196 -24.30 -7.41 -17.79
C LEU A 196 -24.96 -8.27 -16.71
N GLN A 197 -24.57 -9.53 -16.63
CA GLN A 197 -25.07 -10.45 -15.59
C GLN A 197 -24.60 -10.01 -14.20
N VAL A 198 -23.33 -9.68 -14.03
CA VAL A 198 -22.81 -9.15 -12.78
C VAL A 198 -23.54 -7.87 -12.38
N GLN A 199 -23.68 -6.91 -13.29
CA GLN A 199 -24.38 -5.66 -13.03
C GLN A 199 -25.84 -5.85 -12.59
N ARG A 200 -26.55 -6.82 -13.16
CA ARG A 200 -27.94 -7.14 -12.80
C ARG A 200 -28.09 -7.73 -11.40
N GLN A 201 -27.06 -8.35 -10.87
CA GLN A 201 -27.07 -8.90 -9.51
C GLN A 201 -26.88 -7.82 -8.43
N MET A 202 -26.26 -6.68 -8.74
CA MET A 202 -25.93 -5.64 -7.76
C MET A 202 -27.17 -5.07 -7.04
N PRO A 203 -28.26 -4.67 -7.72
CA PRO A 203 -29.46 -4.22 -7.03
C PRO A 203 -30.09 -5.32 -6.15
N VAL A 204 -30.11 -6.56 -6.64
CA VAL A 204 -30.66 -7.71 -5.89
C VAL A 204 -29.84 -7.97 -4.63
N LEU A 205 -28.52 -7.86 -4.74
CA LEU A 205 -27.58 -8.07 -3.63
C LEU A 205 -27.73 -7.02 -2.53
N THR A 206 -28.19 -5.81 -2.86
CA THR A 206 -28.37 -4.71 -1.90
C THR A 206 -29.83 -4.45 -1.50
N GLN A 207 -30.80 -5.11 -2.16
CA GLN A 207 -32.23 -4.94 -1.88
C GLN A 207 -32.64 -5.49 -0.52
N GLY A 208 -33.54 -4.80 0.17
CA GLY A 208 -34.18 -5.28 1.41
C GLY A 208 -33.23 -5.35 2.61
N ALA A 209 -32.09 -4.67 2.56
CA ALA A 209 -31.20 -4.53 3.72
C ALA A 209 -31.82 -3.65 4.80
N PRO A 210 -31.46 -3.84 6.08
CA PRO A 210 -31.77 -2.88 7.14
C PRO A 210 -31.28 -1.47 6.76
N SER A 211 -31.84 -0.42 7.34
CA SER A 211 -31.40 0.95 7.05
C SER A 211 -29.88 1.09 7.23
N TYR A 212 -29.20 1.61 6.23
CA TYR A 212 -27.74 1.84 6.21
C TYR A 212 -27.40 3.19 5.58
N ASP A 213 -26.20 3.68 5.86
CA ASP A 213 -25.70 4.97 5.35
C ASP A 213 -24.78 4.78 4.14
N VAL A 214 -24.00 3.67 4.13
CA VAL A 214 -23.01 3.38 3.10
C VAL A 214 -22.92 1.86 2.86
N VAL A 215 -22.64 1.49 1.63
CA VAL A 215 -22.26 0.11 1.28
C VAL A 215 -20.75 -0.01 1.34
N ILE A 216 -20.26 -0.95 2.13
CA ILE A 216 -18.82 -1.29 2.18
C ILE A 216 -18.58 -2.50 1.28
N VAL A 217 -17.62 -2.38 0.39
CA VAL A 217 -17.22 -3.43 -0.55
C VAL A 217 -15.91 -4.04 -0.10
N ALA A 218 -15.86 -5.37 -0.01
CA ALA A 218 -14.66 -6.17 0.17
C ALA A 218 -14.49 -7.08 -1.07
N ASP A 219 -13.82 -6.59 -2.10
CA ASP A 219 -13.59 -7.25 -3.38
C ASP A 219 -12.22 -6.81 -3.93
N GLU A 220 -11.13 -7.34 -3.37
CA GLU A 220 -9.76 -7.00 -3.79
C GLU A 220 -9.42 -7.53 -5.19
N ARG A 221 -10.19 -8.50 -5.70
CA ARG A 221 -10.02 -9.02 -7.06
C ARG A 221 -10.81 -8.28 -8.13
N GLU A 222 -11.53 -7.24 -7.75
CA GLU A 222 -12.37 -6.45 -8.66
C GLU A 222 -13.36 -7.31 -9.48
N VAL A 223 -14.01 -8.29 -8.83
CA VAL A 223 -14.97 -9.18 -9.51
C VAL A 223 -16.30 -8.49 -9.76
N PHE A 224 -16.79 -7.75 -8.76
CA PHE A 224 -18.12 -7.10 -8.79
C PHE A 224 -18.10 -5.67 -8.21
N GLY A 225 -17.17 -5.37 -7.33
CA GLY A 225 -17.14 -4.13 -6.56
C GLY A 225 -17.26 -2.85 -7.40
N PRO A 226 -16.52 -2.70 -8.51
CA PRO A 226 -16.58 -1.51 -9.36
C PRO A 226 -17.96 -1.20 -9.95
N TYR A 227 -18.90 -2.15 -9.97
CA TYR A 227 -20.28 -1.90 -10.42
C TYR A 227 -21.19 -1.33 -9.33
N LEU A 228 -20.90 -1.62 -8.05
CA LEU A 228 -21.78 -1.23 -6.93
C LEU A 228 -22.02 0.28 -6.83
N PRO A 229 -21.06 1.19 -7.03
CA PRO A 229 -21.29 2.63 -6.94
C PRO A 229 -22.43 3.15 -7.83
N PHE A 230 -22.76 2.41 -8.90
CA PHE A 230 -23.76 2.80 -9.89
C PHE A 230 -24.99 1.89 -9.92
N ARG A 231 -25.05 0.86 -9.07
CA ARG A 231 -26.04 -0.22 -9.16
C ARG A 231 -26.59 -0.71 -7.82
N THR A 232 -26.43 0.06 -6.75
CA THR A 232 -27.10 -0.25 -5.48
C THR A 232 -28.62 -0.11 -5.63
N TYR A 233 -29.39 -0.89 -4.86
CA TYR A 233 -30.86 -0.76 -4.83
C TYR A 233 -31.28 0.61 -4.29
N ASP A 234 -30.76 0.98 -3.11
CA ASP A 234 -30.91 2.32 -2.55
C ASP A 234 -29.76 3.23 -3.00
N PRO A 235 -30.01 4.52 -3.31
CA PRO A 235 -28.98 5.45 -3.73
C PRO A 235 -28.11 5.88 -2.53
N ARG A 236 -27.21 5.03 -2.12
CA ARG A 236 -26.26 5.25 -1.02
C ARG A 236 -24.82 5.28 -1.53
N PRO A 237 -23.92 6.02 -0.85
CA PRO A 237 -22.51 5.95 -1.16
C PRO A 237 -21.97 4.52 -1.07
N VAL A 238 -20.94 4.25 -1.85
CA VAL A 238 -20.18 3.00 -1.82
C VAL A 238 -18.75 3.32 -1.45
N ALA A 239 -18.17 2.53 -0.56
CA ALA A 239 -16.80 2.68 -0.08
C ALA A 239 -16.15 1.31 0.13
N GLY A 240 -14.85 1.25 0.35
CA GLY A 240 -14.12 0.01 0.55
C GLY A 240 -13.08 -0.22 -0.53
N THR A 241 -13.12 -1.36 -1.19
CA THR A 241 -12.27 -1.66 -2.35
C THR A 241 -12.78 -0.99 -3.64
N ALA A 242 -13.98 -0.41 -3.61
CA ALA A 242 -14.57 0.34 -4.73
C ALA A 242 -15.35 1.55 -4.22
N GLY A 243 -15.60 2.53 -5.09
CA GLY A 243 -16.26 3.79 -4.75
C GLY A 243 -15.29 4.75 -4.05
N LEU A 244 -15.47 4.99 -2.76
CA LEU A 244 -14.48 5.69 -1.93
C LEU A 244 -13.45 4.68 -1.42
N VAL A 245 -12.20 4.84 -1.82
CA VAL A 245 -11.11 3.92 -1.54
C VAL A 245 -10.03 4.63 -0.72
N ALA A 246 -9.50 3.95 0.28
CA ALA A 246 -8.30 4.38 0.99
C ALA A 246 -7.05 3.99 0.20
N ALA A 247 -6.14 4.92 -0.05
CA ALA A 247 -4.95 4.65 -0.86
C ALA A 247 -3.73 5.44 -0.35
N SER A 248 -2.55 4.86 -0.52
CA SER A 248 -1.28 5.54 -0.20
C SER A 248 -0.97 6.68 -1.17
N TRP A 249 -1.50 6.62 -2.39
CA TRP A 249 -1.30 7.64 -3.41
C TRP A 249 -2.44 7.68 -4.43
N HIS A 250 -2.69 8.88 -4.98
CA HIS A 250 -3.64 9.04 -6.09
C HIS A 250 -3.10 10.06 -7.10
N PRO A 251 -3.24 9.82 -8.42
CA PRO A 251 -2.71 10.70 -9.47
C PRO A 251 -3.21 12.14 -9.41
N ALA A 252 -4.43 12.36 -8.94
CA ALA A 252 -5.01 13.69 -8.80
C ALA A 252 -4.72 14.36 -7.45
N HIS A 253 -3.76 13.85 -6.67
CA HIS A 253 -3.32 14.52 -5.46
C HIS A 253 -2.49 15.75 -5.81
N GLU A 254 -2.92 16.94 -5.33
CA GLU A 254 -2.35 18.25 -5.74
C GLU A 254 -1.66 18.99 -4.60
N GLN A 255 -1.99 18.67 -3.33
CA GLN A 255 -1.50 19.40 -2.17
C GLN A 255 -0.01 19.12 -1.89
N TRP A 256 0.62 20.02 -1.13
CA TRP A 256 2.02 19.90 -0.66
C TRP A 256 3.06 19.60 -1.73
N GLY A 257 2.85 20.11 -2.96
CA GLY A 257 3.77 19.92 -4.08
C GLY A 257 3.57 18.60 -4.85
N ALA A 258 2.52 17.85 -4.55
CA ALA A 258 2.22 16.58 -5.24
C ALA A 258 2.02 16.76 -6.75
N THR A 259 1.40 17.88 -7.21
CA THR A 259 1.28 18.20 -8.64
C THR A 259 2.64 18.20 -9.37
N GLN A 260 3.67 18.78 -8.72
CA GLN A 260 5.02 18.81 -9.31
C GLN A 260 5.62 17.40 -9.40
N MET A 261 5.41 16.58 -8.37
CA MET A 261 5.84 15.18 -8.35
C MET A 261 5.14 14.39 -9.45
N GLN A 262 3.81 14.51 -9.59
CA GLN A 262 3.04 13.86 -10.65
C GLN A 262 3.53 14.26 -12.06
N ASN A 263 3.74 15.55 -12.31
CA ASN A 263 4.24 16.04 -13.59
C ASN A 263 5.64 15.50 -13.92
N ARG A 264 6.50 15.34 -12.92
CA ARG A 264 7.84 14.75 -13.09
C ARG A 264 7.73 13.26 -13.40
N PHE A 265 6.89 12.54 -12.65
CA PHE A 265 6.65 11.12 -12.88
C PHE A 265 6.07 10.87 -14.27
N GLN A 266 5.04 11.62 -14.67
CA GLN A 266 4.41 11.48 -16.00
C GLN A 266 5.39 11.76 -17.15
N ARG A 267 6.32 12.72 -16.98
CA ARG A 267 7.39 12.93 -17.96
C ARG A 267 8.35 11.76 -18.07
N LEU A 268 8.63 11.09 -16.94
CA LEU A 268 9.53 9.93 -16.86
C LEU A 268 8.86 8.67 -17.41
N ALA A 269 7.74 8.28 -16.84
CA ALA A 269 7.08 6.99 -17.06
C ALA A 269 6.02 7.01 -18.18
N LYS A 270 5.62 8.21 -18.66
CA LYS A 270 4.55 8.41 -19.67
C LYS A 270 3.18 7.91 -19.22
N ARG A 271 2.98 7.74 -17.94
CA ARG A 271 1.76 7.33 -17.28
C ARG A 271 1.61 8.01 -15.92
N PHE A 272 0.47 7.83 -15.27
CA PHE A 272 0.26 8.33 -13.92
C PHE A 272 0.98 7.49 -12.87
N MET A 273 1.34 8.14 -11.75
CA MET A 273 1.90 7.48 -10.58
C MET A 273 0.78 6.82 -9.77
N TRP A 274 0.94 5.54 -9.47
CA TRP A 274 0.03 4.73 -8.67
C TRP A 274 0.64 4.36 -7.31
N PRO A 275 -0.11 3.75 -6.37
CA PRO A 275 0.36 3.46 -5.01
C PRO A 275 1.72 2.79 -4.91
N VAL A 276 1.98 1.70 -5.65
CA VAL A 276 3.27 0.97 -5.56
C VAL A 276 4.44 1.81 -6.10
N ASP A 277 4.21 2.68 -7.11
CA ASP A 277 5.25 3.62 -7.56
C ASP A 277 5.65 4.59 -6.44
N TYR A 278 4.65 5.10 -5.71
CA TYR A 278 4.89 5.99 -4.58
C TYR A 278 5.61 5.27 -3.43
N GLN A 279 5.21 4.04 -3.13
CA GLN A 279 5.81 3.21 -2.08
C GLN A 279 7.27 2.87 -2.40
N ALA A 280 7.57 2.56 -3.66
CA ALA A 280 8.94 2.35 -4.13
C ALA A 280 9.76 3.65 -4.14
N TRP A 281 9.14 4.77 -4.59
CA TRP A 281 9.78 6.08 -4.57
C TRP A 281 10.20 6.45 -3.15
N ILE A 282 9.32 6.33 -2.15
CA ILE A 282 9.63 6.73 -0.78
C ILE A 282 10.67 5.81 -0.13
N ALA A 283 10.70 4.52 -0.47
CA ALA A 283 11.73 3.58 0.00
C ALA A 283 13.14 4.01 -0.47
N VAL A 284 13.29 4.29 -1.77
CA VAL A 284 14.57 4.77 -2.32
C VAL A 284 14.96 6.14 -1.76
N ARG A 285 13.97 7.03 -1.51
CA ARG A 285 14.22 8.33 -0.84
C ARG A 285 14.70 8.15 0.59
N ALA A 286 14.15 7.17 1.34
CA ALA A 286 14.60 6.86 2.70
C ALA A 286 16.08 6.40 2.71
N ILE A 287 16.47 5.55 1.76
CA ILE A 287 17.86 5.12 1.59
C ILE A 287 18.75 6.33 1.27
N GLY A 288 18.33 7.21 0.35
CA GLY A 288 19.08 8.41 -0.02
C GLY A 288 19.28 9.38 1.15
N GLU A 289 18.24 9.62 1.94
CA GLU A 289 18.33 10.46 3.14
C GLU A 289 19.24 9.83 4.19
N GLY A 290 19.09 8.53 4.47
CA GLY A 290 19.94 7.78 5.39
C GLY A 290 21.41 7.87 5.00
N THR A 291 21.73 7.61 3.74
CA THR A 291 23.08 7.71 3.19
C THR A 291 23.65 9.13 3.29
N THR A 292 22.84 10.13 2.97
CA THR A 292 23.25 11.54 3.00
C THR A 292 23.56 11.99 4.43
N ARG A 293 22.72 11.63 5.40
CA ARG A 293 22.91 12.01 6.82
C ARG A 293 24.04 11.24 7.48
N ALA A 294 24.18 9.96 7.16
CA ALA A 294 25.29 9.15 7.65
C ALA A 294 26.62 9.52 6.98
N ALA A 295 26.61 10.23 5.85
CA ALA A 295 27.78 10.48 5.00
C ALA A 295 28.56 9.19 4.67
N SER A 296 27.85 8.05 4.55
CA SER A 296 28.39 6.70 4.40
C SER A 296 27.46 5.85 3.55
N ALA A 297 27.97 4.80 2.90
CA ALA A 297 27.20 3.71 2.29
C ALA A 297 27.17 2.45 3.15
N GLU A 298 27.89 2.45 4.28
CA GLU A 298 27.91 1.32 5.21
C GLU A 298 26.52 1.04 5.76
N PHE A 299 26.17 -0.25 5.86
CA PHE A 299 24.84 -0.69 6.28
C PHE A 299 24.44 -0.11 7.65
N ALA A 300 25.27 -0.28 8.66
CA ALA A 300 24.89 0.01 10.04
C ALA A 300 24.54 1.50 10.27
N PRO A 301 25.32 2.51 9.87
CA PRO A 301 24.97 3.91 10.09
C PRO A 301 23.78 4.36 9.24
N VAL A 302 23.63 3.84 8.01
CA VAL A 302 22.48 4.17 7.14
C VAL A 302 21.18 3.57 7.70
N ASN A 303 21.19 2.28 8.06
CA ASN A 303 20.04 1.61 8.69
C ASN A 303 19.65 2.27 10.01
N ALA A 304 20.62 2.64 10.85
CA ALA A 304 20.34 3.35 12.10
C ALA A 304 19.64 4.69 11.86
N HIS A 305 20.06 5.47 10.87
CA HIS A 305 19.39 6.73 10.53
C HIS A 305 17.99 6.53 9.97
N ILE A 306 17.80 5.56 9.05
CA ILE A 306 16.47 5.25 8.46
C ILE A 306 15.46 4.91 9.56
N ARG A 307 15.89 4.19 10.60
CA ARG A 307 15.02 3.78 11.72
C ARG A 307 14.87 4.82 12.82
N SER A 308 15.65 5.89 12.75
CA SER A 308 15.64 6.92 13.78
C SER A 308 14.43 7.85 13.67
N LYS A 309 14.11 8.52 14.77
CA LYS A 309 13.13 9.62 14.79
C LYS A 309 13.59 10.86 14.01
N ASP A 310 14.88 10.91 13.67
CA ASP A 310 15.47 12.03 12.95
C ASP A 310 15.32 11.88 11.43
N LEU A 311 14.83 10.74 10.95
CA LEU A 311 14.44 10.59 9.54
C LEU A 311 13.41 11.67 9.19
N SER A 312 13.73 12.48 8.19
CA SER A 312 12.89 13.60 7.79
C SER A 312 12.72 13.63 6.27
N LEU A 313 11.70 12.91 5.79
CA LEU A 313 11.37 12.87 4.37
C LEU A 313 10.13 13.72 4.07
N ALA A 314 10.26 14.58 3.07
CA ALA A 314 9.10 15.23 2.46
C ALA A 314 8.36 14.20 1.58
N ALA A 315 7.17 13.82 2.00
CA ALA A 315 6.39 12.75 1.38
C ALA A 315 5.20 13.27 0.55
N PHE A 316 5.12 14.58 0.35
CA PHE A 316 4.02 15.25 -0.38
C PHE A 316 2.61 14.98 0.22
N LYS A 317 2.55 14.75 1.53
CA LYS A 317 1.32 14.49 2.29
C LYS A 317 1.17 15.37 3.54
N GLY A 318 1.82 16.54 3.54
CA GLY A 318 1.72 17.52 4.63
C GLY A 318 2.48 17.18 5.91
N GLN A 319 2.95 15.96 6.06
CA GLN A 319 3.68 15.49 7.24
C GLN A 319 5.00 14.81 6.84
N LYS A 320 5.94 14.78 7.78
CA LYS A 320 7.16 13.99 7.67
C LYS A 320 6.83 12.52 7.86
N VAL A 321 7.45 11.66 7.07
CA VAL A 321 7.35 10.21 7.24
C VAL A 321 8.53 9.68 8.06
N THR A 322 8.23 8.73 8.94
CA THR A 322 9.19 7.96 9.74
C THR A 322 8.73 6.52 9.79
N PHE A 323 9.58 5.61 10.29
CA PHE A 323 9.19 4.22 10.53
C PHE A 323 8.88 4.00 12.02
N ARG A 324 7.86 3.19 12.29
CA ARG A 324 7.54 2.71 13.64
C ARG A 324 8.62 1.76 14.13
N THR A 325 8.98 1.87 15.39
CA THR A 325 10.01 1.02 16.00
C THR A 325 9.50 -0.35 16.43
N TRP A 326 8.18 -0.50 16.56
CA TRP A 326 7.56 -1.75 17.05
C TRP A 326 7.16 -2.72 15.96
N ASP A 327 6.96 -2.27 14.70
CA ASP A 327 6.51 -3.12 13.59
C ASP A 327 7.18 -2.80 12.24
N GLY A 328 8.02 -1.77 12.17
CA GLY A 328 8.70 -1.36 10.94
C GLY A 328 7.80 -0.69 9.90
N GLN A 329 6.53 -0.39 10.22
CA GLN A 329 5.60 0.26 9.31
C GLN A 329 5.90 1.76 9.17
N MET A 330 5.88 2.26 7.95
CA MET A 330 6.01 3.69 7.68
C MET A 330 4.75 4.44 8.17
N ARG A 331 4.96 5.48 8.98
CA ARG A 331 3.95 6.47 9.33
C ARG A 331 3.67 7.34 8.14
N GLN A 332 2.45 7.28 7.62
CA GLN A 332 2.04 8.12 6.50
C GLN A 332 0.53 8.40 6.56
N PRO A 333 0.10 9.60 6.22
CA PRO A 333 -1.32 9.85 5.96
C PRO A 333 -1.82 9.02 4.78
N ILE A 334 -3.09 8.62 4.85
CA ILE A 334 -3.78 7.82 3.83
C ILE A 334 -4.83 8.69 3.15
N LEU A 335 -4.81 8.73 1.83
CA LEU A 335 -5.79 9.44 1.02
C LEU A 335 -7.11 8.65 1.00
N ILE A 336 -8.22 9.37 1.08
CA ILE A 336 -9.54 8.85 0.75
C ILE A 336 -9.90 9.38 -0.62
N THR A 337 -10.06 8.48 -1.58
CA THR A 337 -10.15 8.84 -3.00
C THR A 337 -11.45 8.31 -3.60
N GLY A 338 -12.07 9.11 -4.46
CA GLY A 338 -12.96 8.61 -5.49
C GLY A 338 -12.17 8.15 -6.71
N PRO A 339 -12.84 7.70 -7.78
CA PRO A 339 -12.16 7.26 -9.00
C PRO A 339 -11.28 8.35 -9.65
N ASP A 340 -11.69 9.60 -9.54
CA ASP A 340 -11.09 10.70 -10.30
C ASP A 340 -10.30 11.69 -9.43
N LEU A 341 -10.54 11.71 -8.10
CA LEU A 341 -9.90 12.69 -7.21
C LEU A 341 -9.90 12.22 -5.74
N PRO A 342 -8.90 12.69 -4.96
CA PRO A 342 -8.95 12.56 -3.50
C PRO A 342 -10.01 13.50 -2.92
N VAL A 343 -10.78 12.99 -1.96
CA VAL A 343 -11.84 13.75 -1.28
C VAL A 343 -11.46 14.13 0.15
N SER A 344 -10.53 13.42 0.77
CA SER A 344 -10.01 13.66 2.11
C SER A 344 -8.66 12.98 2.31
N MET A 345 -8.09 13.18 3.48
CA MET A 345 -6.88 12.48 3.92
C MET A 345 -7.01 12.18 5.42
N SER A 346 -6.76 10.93 5.79
CA SER A 346 -6.77 10.49 7.20
C SER A 346 -5.33 10.42 7.75
N PRO A 347 -5.17 10.65 9.08
CA PRO A 347 -6.22 10.68 10.10
C PRO A 347 -7.11 11.92 10.02
N GLN A 348 -8.39 11.73 10.33
CA GLN A 348 -9.36 12.82 10.37
C GLN A 348 -9.28 13.58 11.68
N GLU A 349 -9.65 14.86 11.67
CA GLU A 349 -9.80 15.67 12.87
C GLU A 349 -10.73 14.98 13.89
N GLY A 350 -10.31 14.92 15.15
CA GLY A 350 -11.00 14.18 16.23
C GLY A 350 -10.54 12.74 16.43
N PHE A 351 -9.67 12.20 15.54
CA PHE A 351 -9.10 10.85 15.65
C PHE A 351 -7.57 10.86 15.71
N LEU A 352 -6.95 12.02 15.91
CA LEU A 352 -5.49 12.14 15.95
C LEU A 352 -4.92 11.42 17.17
N HIS A 353 -3.79 10.75 17.00
CA HIS A 353 -3.06 10.17 18.11
C HIS A 353 -2.26 11.24 18.86
N GLU A 354 -2.13 11.11 20.20
CA GLU A 354 -1.53 12.12 21.05
C GLU A 354 -0.03 12.37 20.76
N GLU A 355 0.74 11.32 20.50
CA GLU A 355 2.20 11.42 20.28
C GLU A 355 2.56 11.64 18.81
N ALA A 356 1.95 10.87 17.92
CA ALA A 356 2.17 10.98 16.47
C ALA A 356 0.84 10.80 15.75
N GLU A 357 0.31 11.87 15.19
CA GLU A 357 -1.05 11.96 14.61
C GLU A 357 -1.46 10.73 13.79
N VAL A 358 -0.54 10.17 13.01
CA VAL A 358 -0.82 9.03 12.12
C VAL A 358 -0.75 7.66 12.80
N ASP A 359 -0.34 7.57 14.07
CA ASP A 359 -0.30 6.28 14.79
C ASP A 359 -1.69 5.78 15.20
N THR A 360 -2.73 6.59 14.99
CA THR A 360 -4.13 6.15 15.04
C THR A 360 -4.52 5.22 13.89
N LEU A 361 -3.71 5.10 12.83
CA LEU A 361 -3.97 4.23 11.68
C LEU A 361 -3.16 2.92 11.82
N GLY A 362 -3.83 1.78 11.75
CA GLY A 362 -3.21 0.47 11.95
C GLY A 362 -3.07 0.10 13.43
N VAL A 363 -2.06 -0.68 13.75
CA VAL A 363 -1.84 -1.19 15.12
C VAL A 363 -0.83 -0.31 15.86
N ASP A 364 -1.25 0.21 17.00
CA ASP A 364 -0.41 1.05 17.85
C ASP A 364 0.55 0.22 18.72
N ALA A 365 1.57 0.87 19.28
CA ALA A 365 2.61 0.23 20.10
C ALA A 365 2.06 -0.61 21.25
N PRO A 366 1.05 -0.18 22.04
CA PRO A 366 0.48 -1.00 23.12
C PRO A 366 -0.30 -2.23 22.63
N GLU A 367 -0.78 -2.21 21.38
CA GLU A 367 -1.62 -3.24 20.78
C GLU A 367 -0.82 -4.26 19.96
N THR A 368 0.47 -3.98 19.69
CA THR A 368 1.26 -4.79 18.76
C THR A 368 1.54 -6.19 19.29
N LYS A 369 1.43 -7.16 18.41
CA LYS A 369 1.86 -8.55 18.64
C LYS A 369 3.23 -8.83 18.01
N CYS A 370 3.84 -7.83 17.39
CA CYS A 370 5.15 -7.97 16.78
C CYS A 370 6.21 -8.21 17.87
N LYS A 371 6.93 -9.31 17.70
CA LYS A 371 8.16 -9.62 18.42
C LYS A 371 9.18 -9.96 17.35
N PHE A 372 9.91 -8.98 16.89
CA PHE A 372 10.83 -9.13 15.76
C PHE A 372 11.60 -10.47 15.82
N LYS A 373 11.41 -11.25 14.76
CA LYS A 373 12.06 -12.56 14.57
C LYS A 373 13.38 -12.42 13.84
#